data_19b44cd1a21a298d31209109d82f8ae4
#
_entry.id   19b44cd1a21a298d31209109d82f8ae4
#
_cell.length_a   1.000
_cell.length_b   1.000
_cell.length_c   1.000
_cell.angle_alpha   90.00
_cell.angle_beta   90.00
_cell.angle_gamma   90.00
#
_symmetry.space_group_name_H-M   'P 1'
#
loop_
_entity.id
_entity.type
_entity.pdbx_description
1 polymer ?
#
loop_
_entity_poly.entity_id
_entity_poly.type
_entity_poly.pdbx_seq_one_letter_code
_entity_poly.pdbx_strand_id
1 'polypeptide(L)' 'YTVIAHQIAPSLNIRRCKESLSLPILFADSDELFLANGPEKFVYVFQYGIVAFFNHTSGEINTIVKTLIPSAP' A
#
# COMPACT_ATOMS: atom_id res chain seq x y z
N TYR A 1 -7.16 16.88 -1.99
CA TYR A 1 -6.78 15.48 -1.83
C TYR A 1 -7.35 14.61 -2.92
N THR A 2 -6.52 13.76 -3.51
CA THR A 2 -7.00 12.66 -4.35
C THR A 2 -6.85 11.36 -3.57
N VAL A 3 -7.88 10.51 -3.62
CA VAL A 3 -7.84 9.19 -3.01
C VAL A 3 -8.25 8.18 -4.06
N ILE A 4 -7.38 7.21 -4.32
CA ILE A 4 -7.64 6.14 -5.28
C ILE A 4 -7.44 4.81 -4.56
N ALA A 5 -8.42 3.93 -4.62
CA ALA A 5 -8.33 2.62 -4.02
C ALA A 5 -8.48 1.54 -5.10
N HIS A 6 -7.61 0.54 -5.04
CA HIS A 6 -7.63 -0.58 -5.97
C HIS A 6 -7.59 -1.89 -5.22
N GLN A 7 -8.35 -2.86 -5.69
CA GLN A 7 -8.16 -4.24 -5.23
C GLN A 7 -7.16 -4.89 -6.17
N ILE A 8 -5.95 -5.16 -5.68
CA ILE A 8 -4.85 -5.66 -6.49
C ILE A 8 -4.66 -7.17 -6.37
N ALA A 9 -5.29 -7.80 -5.38
CA ALA A 9 -5.19 -9.22 -5.12
C ALA A 9 -6.36 -9.66 -4.23
N PRO A 10 -6.64 -10.98 -4.13
CA PRO A 10 -7.65 -11.48 -3.18
C PRO A 10 -7.26 -11.23 -1.72
N SER A 11 -5.96 -11.25 -1.44
CA SER A 11 -5.42 -10.92 -0.11
C SER A 11 -3.97 -10.50 -0.24
N LEU A 12 -3.45 -9.86 0.82
CA LEU A 12 -2.06 -9.42 0.88
C LEU A 12 -1.49 -9.79 2.25
N ASN A 13 -0.23 -10.21 2.24
CA ASN A 13 0.51 -10.47 3.49
C ASN A 13 1.08 -9.13 3.99
N ILE A 14 0.53 -8.62 5.08
CA ILE A 14 0.91 -7.30 5.61
C ILE A 14 2.40 -7.26 5.98
N ARG A 15 2.95 -8.32 6.56
CA ARG A 15 4.36 -8.36 6.91
C ARG A 15 5.25 -8.21 5.67
N ARG A 16 4.92 -8.92 4.60
CA ARG A 16 5.68 -8.81 3.34
C ARG A 16 5.54 -7.45 2.71
N CYS A 17 4.36 -6.85 2.77
CA CYS A 17 4.15 -5.49 2.28
C CYS A 17 5.03 -4.50 3.03
N LYS A 18 5.13 -4.63 4.35
CA LYS A 18 6.01 -3.81 5.19
C LYS A 18 7.46 -3.91 4.74
N GLU A 19 7.92 -5.14 4.51
CA GLU A 19 9.31 -5.40 4.10
C GLU A 19 9.59 -4.88 2.69
N SER A 20 8.61 -4.98 1.79
CA SER A 20 8.78 -4.61 0.39
C SER A 20 8.79 -3.10 0.16
N LEU A 21 8.02 -2.34 0.92
CA LEU A 21 7.83 -0.92 0.64
C LEU A 21 8.87 0.00 1.25
N SER A 22 9.58 -0.39 2.28
CA SER A 22 10.65 0.44 2.90
C SER A 22 10.24 1.90 3.14
N LEU A 23 8.97 2.15 3.45
CA LEU A 23 8.46 3.49 3.72
C LEU A 23 8.24 3.68 5.22
N PRO A 24 8.26 4.92 5.72
CA PRO A 24 7.94 5.18 7.12
C PRO A 24 6.56 4.65 7.47
N ILE A 25 6.48 3.84 8.52
CA ILE A 25 5.25 3.22 8.96
C ILE A 25 4.58 4.12 9.98
N LEU A 26 3.34 4.53 9.70
CA LEU A 26 2.54 5.34 10.63
C LEU A 26 1.67 4.47 11.53
N PHE A 27 1.20 3.34 11.00
CA PHE A 27 0.40 2.38 11.74
C PHE A 27 0.53 1.02 11.08
N ALA A 28 0.61 -0.04 11.86
CA ALA A 28 0.64 -1.40 11.34
C ALA A 28 0.06 -2.38 12.36
N ASP A 29 -0.77 -3.30 11.89
CA ASP A 29 -1.21 -4.46 12.66
C ASP A 29 -1.29 -5.67 11.72
N SER A 30 -1.98 -6.74 12.12
CA SER A 30 -2.07 -7.95 11.30
C SER A 30 -2.94 -7.75 10.05
N ASP A 31 -3.82 -6.76 10.04
CA ASP A 31 -4.82 -6.56 8.99
C ASP A 31 -4.58 -5.32 8.15
N GLU A 32 -3.85 -4.35 8.65
CA GLU A 32 -3.71 -3.02 8.03
C GLU A 32 -2.28 -2.51 8.13
N LEU A 33 -1.89 -1.73 7.12
CA LEU A 33 -0.59 -1.08 7.08
C LEU A 33 -0.78 0.33 6.52
N PHE A 34 -0.40 1.35 7.29
CA PHE A 34 -0.50 2.74 6.88
C PHE A 34 0.89 3.35 6.83
N LEU A 35 1.26 3.86 5.66
CA LEU A 35 2.61 4.32 5.36
C LEU A 35 2.60 5.76 4.86
N ALA A 36 3.65 6.51 5.18
CA ALA A 36 3.88 7.82 4.58
C ALA A 36 4.80 7.66 3.37
N ASN A 37 4.47 8.35 2.28
CA ASN A 37 5.27 8.33 1.06
C ASN A 37 5.58 9.75 0.59
N GLY A 38 6.03 10.59 1.51
CA GLY A 38 6.35 11.99 1.27
C GLY A 38 5.33 12.92 1.91
N PRO A 39 5.50 14.25 1.73
CA PRO A 39 4.59 15.24 2.30
C PRO A 39 3.18 15.02 1.75
N GLU A 40 2.21 14.83 2.63
CA GLU A 40 0.80 14.67 2.29
C GLU A 40 0.51 13.50 1.35
N LYS A 41 1.42 12.53 1.24
CA LYS A 41 1.24 11.32 0.45
C LYS A 41 1.21 10.12 1.38
N PHE A 42 0.18 9.28 1.25
CA PHE A 42 0.00 8.12 2.12
C PHE A 42 -0.43 6.90 1.32
N VAL A 43 -0.04 5.74 1.80
CA VAL A 43 -0.45 4.45 1.26
C VAL A 43 -1.09 3.65 2.37
N TYR A 44 -2.30 3.16 2.16
CA TYR A 44 -3.02 2.35 3.13
C TYR A 44 -3.26 0.98 2.53
N VAL A 45 -2.65 -0.05 3.13
CA VAL A 45 -2.73 -1.43 2.64
C VAL A 45 -3.63 -2.24 3.55
N PHE A 46 -4.56 -2.99 2.96
CA PHE A 46 -5.46 -3.86 3.70
C PHE A 46 -5.21 -5.31 3.36
N GLN A 47 -5.31 -6.19 4.36
CA GLN A 47 -5.08 -7.61 4.21
C GLN A 47 -5.95 -8.25 3.12
N TYR A 48 -7.16 -7.76 2.93
CA TYR A 48 -8.08 -8.29 1.92
C TYR A 48 -7.79 -7.80 0.49
N GLY A 49 -6.61 -7.26 0.27
CA GLY A 49 -6.11 -6.98 -1.08
C GLY A 49 -6.39 -5.59 -1.62
N ILE A 50 -6.96 -4.71 -0.84
CA ILE A 50 -7.21 -3.32 -1.25
C ILE A 50 -6.07 -2.43 -0.80
N VAL A 51 -5.63 -1.53 -1.68
CA VAL A 51 -4.63 -0.52 -1.38
C VAL A 51 -5.21 0.83 -1.76
N ALA A 52 -5.22 1.76 -0.81
CA ALA A 52 -5.66 3.13 -1.04
C ALA A 52 -4.45 4.05 -1.14
N PHE A 53 -4.46 4.91 -2.14
CA PHE A 53 -3.38 5.85 -2.40
C PHE A 53 -3.90 7.28 -2.23
N PHE A 54 -3.21 8.05 -1.40
CA PHE A 54 -3.54 9.45 -1.13
C PHE A 54 -2.53 10.34 -1.82
N ASN A 55 -3.00 11.17 -2.76
CA ASN A 55 -2.18 12.15 -3.48
C ASN A 55 -1.04 11.53 -4.32
N HIS A 56 -1.30 10.38 -4.95
CA HIS A 56 -0.33 9.72 -5.82
C HIS A 56 -0.71 9.90 -7.29
N THR A 57 0.32 9.97 -8.16
CA THR A 57 0.12 9.93 -9.62
C THR A 57 -0.09 8.49 -10.07
N SER A 58 -0.60 8.31 -11.30
CA SER A 58 -0.77 6.96 -11.88
C SER A 58 0.55 6.20 -11.93
N GLY A 59 1.64 6.87 -12.26
CA GLY A 59 2.97 6.24 -12.32
C GLY A 59 3.43 5.75 -10.95
N GLU A 60 3.21 6.56 -9.92
CA GLU A 60 3.55 6.17 -8.54
C GLU A 60 2.72 4.98 -8.08
N ILE A 61 1.43 5.00 -8.38
CA ILE A 61 0.52 3.89 -8.05
C ILE A 61 0.98 2.60 -8.72
N ASN A 62 1.29 2.65 -10.02
CA ASN A 62 1.76 1.47 -10.75
C ASN A 62 3.04 0.89 -10.17
N THR A 63 3.97 1.74 -9.79
CA THR A 63 5.23 1.31 -9.18
C THR A 63 4.99 0.58 -7.86
N ILE A 64 4.14 1.14 -7.02
CA ILE A 64 3.82 0.55 -5.71
C ILE A 64 3.06 -0.76 -5.88
N VAL A 65 2.10 -0.81 -6.80
CA VAL A 65 1.33 -2.03 -7.08
C VAL A 65 2.26 -3.16 -7.53
N LYS A 66 3.18 -2.88 -8.44
CA LYS A 66 4.16 -3.88 -8.89
C LYS A 66 5.03 -4.39 -7.74
N THR A 67 5.36 -3.52 -6.80
CA THR A 67 6.14 -3.90 -5.62
C THR A 67 5.33 -4.79 -4.68
N LEU A 68 4.03 -4.55 -4.56
CA LEU A 68 3.16 -5.27 -3.64
C LEU A 68 2.65 -6.61 -4.17
N ILE A 69 2.50 -6.77 -5.49
CA ILE A 69 1.97 -7.99 -6.07
C ILE A 69 2.68 -9.27 -5.58
N PRO A 70 4.02 -9.31 -5.44
CA PRO A 70 4.69 -10.50 -4.90
C PRO A 70 4.30 -10.85 -3.46
N SER A 71 3.64 -9.95 -2.75
CA SER A 71 3.15 -10.20 -1.38
C SER A 71 1.77 -10.86 -1.38
N ALA A 72 1.16 -11.06 -2.54
CA ALA A 72 -0.08 -11.82 -2.67
C ALA A 72 0.22 -13.31 -2.57
N PRO A 73 -0.72 -14.09 -2.04
CA PRO A 73 -0.53 -15.54 -1.98
C PRO A 73 -0.54 -16.16 -3.36
#